data_873a44a5defc7d7059bfd0a1e31b045f
#
_entry.id   873a44a5defc7d7059bfd0a1e31b045f
#
_cell.length_a   1.000
_cell.length_b   1.000
_cell.length_c   1.000
_cell.angle_alpha   90.00
_cell.angle_beta   90.00
_cell.angle_gamma   90.00
#
_symmetry.space_group_name_H-M   'P 1'
#
loop_
_entity.id
_entity.type
_entity.pdbx_description
1 polymer ?
#
loop_
_entity_poly.entity_id
_entity_poly.type
_entity_poly.pdbx_seq_one_letter_code
_entity_poly.pdbx_strand_id
1 'polypeptide(L)'
;MREETPTKGIVKVNGYNLNKIKKRQIPQFRRSLGVVFQDFRLIPQMTVYDNVAFALRVTNVASRSIRQRVPYVLGLVGLAAKARNYPDQLSGGEQQRVALARALVNNPPLLIADEPTGNIDPELSFEIVELLNEINRCGTTVVMVTHEHELVSRFNRRVITINHGNVVGDGGIDDLDEWRDFYEG
;
A
#
# COMPACT_ATOMS: atom_id res chain seq x y z
N MET A 1 -5.05 -3.57 10.62
CA MET A 1 -6.20 -4.24 9.95
C MET A 1 -7.22 -4.86 10.92
N ARG A 2 -7.26 -4.42 12.13
CA ARG A 2 -8.07 -4.95 13.24
C ARG A 2 -7.66 -6.40 13.62
N GLU A 3 -6.40 -6.68 13.60
CA GLU A 3 -5.80 -7.88 14.15
C GLU A 3 -5.64 -7.70 15.66
N GLU A 4 -5.17 -6.52 16.06
CA GLU A 4 -5.07 -6.11 17.45
C GLU A 4 -6.15 -5.09 17.86
N THR A 5 -6.38 -4.95 19.14
CA THR A 5 -7.24 -3.95 19.76
C THR A 5 -6.42 -2.98 20.60
N PRO A 6 -6.67 -1.67 20.52
CA PRO A 6 -5.97 -0.73 21.39
C PRO A 6 -6.32 -0.98 22.86
N THR A 7 -5.32 -0.97 23.72
CA THR A 7 -5.49 -1.11 25.16
C THR A 7 -6.21 0.11 25.75
N LYS A 8 -5.90 1.31 25.22
CA LYS A 8 -6.53 2.60 25.61
C LYS A 8 -6.71 3.46 24.35
N GLY A 9 -7.55 4.47 24.44
CA GLY A 9 -7.80 5.40 23.35
C GLY A 9 -8.80 4.88 22.30
N ILE A 10 -8.95 5.60 21.19
CA ILE A 10 -9.92 5.32 20.12
C ILE A 10 -9.19 5.39 18.78
N VAL A 11 -9.35 4.34 17.96
CA VAL A 11 -8.85 4.29 16.59
C VAL A 11 -10.02 4.37 15.62
N LYS A 12 -9.99 5.39 14.75
CA LYS A 12 -10.97 5.56 13.66
C LYS A 12 -10.28 5.55 12.31
N VAL A 13 -10.75 4.75 11.38
CA VAL A 13 -10.22 4.64 10.00
C VAL A 13 -11.39 4.54 9.03
N ASN A 14 -11.39 5.34 7.96
CA ASN A 14 -12.46 5.36 6.95
C ASN A 14 -13.88 5.41 7.55
N GLY A 15 -14.08 6.20 8.59
CA GLY A 15 -15.38 6.30 9.29
C GLY A 15 -15.71 5.15 10.25
N TYR A 16 -14.92 4.07 10.26
CA TYR A 16 -15.10 2.96 11.21
C TYR A 16 -14.39 3.24 12.54
N ASN A 17 -15.11 3.07 13.64
CA ASN A 17 -14.50 3.02 14.96
C ASN A 17 -14.03 1.59 15.26
N LEU A 18 -12.71 1.37 15.18
CA LEU A 18 -12.12 0.03 15.28
C LEU A 18 -12.26 -0.60 16.67
N ASN A 19 -12.48 0.19 17.73
CA ASN A 19 -12.75 -0.34 19.06
C ASN A 19 -14.15 -0.99 19.14
N LYS A 20 -15.12 -0.47 18.37
CA LYS A 20 -16.53 -0.85 18.44
C LYS A 20 -17.00 -1.68 17.24
N ILE A 21 -16.17 -1.87 16.23
CA ILE A 21 -16.52 -2.61 15.01
C ILE A 21 -16.91 -4.06 15.36
N LYS A 22 -18.07 -4.51 14.88
CA LYS A 22 -18.54 -5.88 15.07
C LYS A 22 -17.76 -6.85 14.17
N LYS A 23 -17.52 -8.09 14.60
CA LYS A 23 -16.78 -9.11 13.82
C LYS A 23 -17.29 -9.24 12.37
N ARG A 24 -18.61 -9.20 12.16
CA ARG A 24 -19.25 -9.27 10.83
C ARG A 24 -18.93 -8.09 9.91
N GLN A 25 -18.50 -6.95 10.45
CA GLN A 25 -18.15 -5.74 9.68
C GLN A 25 -16.66 -5.68 9.32
N ILE A 26 -15.81 -6.48 9.98
CA ILE A 26 -14.36 -6.50 9.74
C ILE A 26 -14.02 -6.84 8.26
N PRO A 27 -14.66 -7.83 7.60
CA PRO A 27 -14.39 -8.10 6.19
C PRO A 27 -14.72 -6.90 5.29
N GLN A 28 -15.81 -6.19 5.56
CA GLN A 28 -16.21 -5.00 4.81
C GLN A 28 -15.21 -3.86 5.02
N PHE A 29 -14.78 -3.62 6.26
CA PHE A 29 -13.73 -2.66 6.58
C PHE A 29 -12.43 -2.99 5.84
N ARG A 30 -11.96 -4.24 5.90
CA ARG A 30 -10.72 -4.67 5.20
C ARG A 30 -10.81 -4.47 3.69
N ARG A 31 -11.98 -4.67 3.07
CA ARG A 31 -12.21 -4.41 1.64
C ARG A 31 -12.17 -2.93 1.26
N SER A 32 -12.35 -2.03 2.22
CA SER A 32 -12.22 -0.58 2.00
C SER A 32 -10.78 -0.08 2.07
N LEU A 33 -9.82 -0.98 2.32
CA LEU A 33 -8.40 -0.67 2.38
C LEU A 33 -7.66 -1.27 1.19
N GLY A 34 -6.74 -0.52 0.60
CA GLY A 34 -5.65 -1.08 -0.18
C GLY A 34 -4.50 -1.43 0.75
N VAL A 35 -3.90 -2.59 0.60
CA VAL A 35 -2.72 -2.99 1.38
C VAL A 35 -1.69 -3.60 0.46
N VAL A 36 -0.47 -3.10 0.56
CA VAL A 36 0.72 -3.60 -0.13
C VAL A 36 1.70 -4.07 0.94
N PHE A 37 2.24 -5.27 0.76
CA PHE A 37 3.18 -5.90 1.69
C PHE A 37 4.57 -5.96 1.07
N GLN A 38 5.59 -6.00 1.89
CA GLN A 38 6.98 -6.13 1.48
C GLN A 38 7.24 -7.41 0.64
N ASP A 39 6.57 -8.50 0.96
CA ASP A 39 6.69 -9.81 0.29
C ASP A 39 5.73 -10.00 -0.89
N PHE A 40 5.16 -8.91 -1.41
CA PHE A 40 4.20 -8.82 -2.53
C PHE A 40 2.92 -9.64 -2.35
N ARG A 41 2.96 -10.78 -1.73
CA ARG A 41 1.87 -11.76 -1.50
C ARG A 41 1.06 -12.04 -2.76
N LEU A 42 1.74 -12.19 -3.89
CA LEU A 42 1.10 -12.62 -5.12
C LEU A 42 0.76 -14.10 -5.05
N ILE A 43 -0.32 -14.49 -5.73
CA ILE A 43 -0.73 -15.89 -5.85
C ILE A 43 0.05 -16.49 -7.02
N PRO A 44 1.02 -17.41 -6.78
CA PRO A 44 1.94 -17.87 -7.82
C PRO A 44 1.27 -18.56 -9.01
N GLN A 45 0.13 -19.25 -8.76
CA GLN A 45 -0.62 -20.00 -9.77
C GLN A 45 -1.58 -19.13 -10.59
N MET A 46 -1.60 -17.82 -10.33
CA MET A 46 -2.44 -16.85 -11.05
C MET A 46 -1.58 -15.94 -11.92
N THR A 47 -2.09 -15.61 -13.10
CA THR A 47 -1.48 -14.58 -13.95
C THR A 47 -1.50 -13.21 -13.25
N VAL A 48 -0.76 -12.25 -13.78
CA VAL A 48 -0.82 -10.82 -13.37
C VAL A 48 -2.26 -10.33 -13.41
N TYR A 49 -2.96 -10.59 -14.51
CA TYR A 49 -4.39 -10.24 -14.65
C TYR A 49 -5.25 -10.86 -13.54
N ASP A 50 -5.07 -12.16 -13.28
CA ASP A 50 -5.90 -12.87 -12.30
C ASP A 50 -5.58 -12.47 -10.86
N ASN A 51 -4.33 -12.16 -10.54
CA ASN A 51 -3.94 -11.59 -9.24
C ASN A 51 -4.70 -10.29 -8.94
N VAL A 52 -4.79 -9.38 -9.93
CA VAL A 52 -5.53 -8.12 -9.78
C VAL A 52 -7.05 -8.37 -9.79
N ALA A 53 -7.54 -9.20 -10.71
CA ALA A 53 -8.95 -9.54 -10.82
C ALA A 53 -9.50 -10.22 -9.56
N PHE A 54 -8.67 -10.97 -8.84
CA PHE A 54 -9.05 -11.65 -7.61
C PHE A 54 -9.63 -10.68 -6.57
N ALA A 55 -9.02 -9.50 -6.39
CA ALA A 55 -9.52 -8.49 -5.46
C ALA A 55 -10.94 -8.00 -5.80
N LEU A 56 -11.32 -7.96 -7.07
CA LEU A 56 -12.67 -7.62 -7.51
C LEU A 56 -13.64 -8.80 -7.39
N ARG A 57 -13.17 -10.03 -7.66
CA ARG A 57 -13.98 -11.24 -7.54
C ARG A 57 -14.46 -11.48 -6.10
N VAL A 58 -13.58 -11.30 -5.11
CA VAL A 58 -13.92 -11.46 -3.69
C VAL A 58 -14.86 -10.38 -3.15
N THR A 59 -15.04 -9.29 -3.91
CA THR A 59 -16.02 -8.23 -3.61
C THR A 59 -17.30 -8.35 -4.44
N ASN A 60 -17.47 -9.46 -5.18
CA ASN A 60 -18.63 -9.75 -6.05
C ASN A 60 -18.86 -8.70 -7.15
N VAL A 61 -17.78 -8.10 -7.67
CA VAL A 61 -17.88 -7.18 -8.81
C VAL A 61 -18.23 -7.96 -10.09
N ALA A 62 -19.15 -7.44 -10.87
CA ALA A 62 -19.60 -8.07 -12.13
C ALA A 62 -18.43 -8.26 -13.10
N SER A 63 -18.41 -9.41 -13.81
CA SER A 63 -17.34 -9.77 -14.75
C SER A 63 -17.11 -8.73 -15.86
N ARG A 64 -18.15 -7.98 -16.27
CA ARG A 64 -18.02 -6.88 -17.24
C ARG A 64 -17.14 -5.77 -16.69
N SER A 65 -17.34 -5.38 -15.43
CA SER A 65 -16.54 -4.33 -14.75
C SER A 65 -15.11 -4.80 -14.52
N ILE A 66 -14.89 -6.09 -14.19
CA ILE A 66 -13.56 -6.68 -14.04
C ILE A 66 -12.76 -6.54 -15.35
N ARG A 67 -13.39 -6.91 -16.50
CA ARG A 67 -12.76 -6.80 -17.82
C ARG A 67 -12.40 -5.36 -18.22
N GLN A 68 -13.01 -4.36 -17.63
CA GLN A 68 -12.68 -2.96 -17.88
C GLN A 68 -11.63 -2.44 -16.88
N ARG A 69 -11.81 -2.73 -15.59
CA ARG A 69 -10.96 -2.15 -14.53
C ARG A 69 -9.56 -2.74 -14.48
N VAL A 70 -9.42 -4.06 -14.65
CA VAL A 70 -8.11 -4.71 -14.52
C VAL A 70 -7.13 -4.22 -15.57
N PRO A 71 -7.45 -4.18 -16.90
CA PRO A 71 -6.54 -3.61 -17.89
C PRO A 71 -6.20 -2.14 -17.63
N TYR A 72 -7.18 -1.35 -17.19
CA TYR A 72 -6.98 0.05 -16.85
C TYR A 72 -5.94 0.21 -15.74
N VAL A 73 -6.10 -0.50 -14.62
CA VAL A 73 -5.15 -0.41 -13.48
C VAL A 73 -3.79 -0.99 -13.85
N LEU A 74 -3.72 -2.06 -14.64
CA LEU A 74 -2.45 -2.59 -15.15
C LEU A 74 -1.74 -1.58 -16.06
N GLY A 75 -2.49 -0.78 -16.81
CA GLY A 75 -1.96 0.34 -17.58
C GLY A 75 -1.35 1.42 -16.69
N LEU A 76 -2.02 1.78 -15.59
CA LEU A 76 -1.53 2.79 -14.62
C LEU A 76 -0.18 2.40 -14.00
N VAL A 77 0.04 1.10 -13.74
CA VAL A 77 1.29 0.59 -13.16
C VAL A 77 2.31 0.14 -14.23
N GLY A 78 2.04 0.37 -15.52
CA GLY A 78 2.95 0.03 -16.62
C GLY A 78 3.07 -1.46 -16.95
N LEU A 79 2.10 -2.29 -16.56
CA LEU A 79 2.14 -3.75 -16.72
C LEU A 79 1.10 -4.31 -17.70
N ALA A 80 0.49 -3.48 -18.54
CA ALA A 80 -0.53 -3.92 -19.49
C ALA A 80 -0.03 -5.06 -20.42
N ALA A 81 1.22 -4.97 -20.91
CA ALA A 81 1.82 -5.99 -21.78
C ALA A 81 2.11 -7.32 -21.05
N LYS A 82 2.22 -7.30 -19.73
CA LYS A 82 2.54 -8.48 -18.90
C LYS A 82 1.32 -9.12 -18.23
N ALA A 83 0.12 -8.75 -18.64
CA ALA A 83 -1.14 -9.23 -18.05
C ALA A 83 -1.27 -10.76 -18.00
N ARG A 84 -0.67 -11.47 -18.95
CA ARG A 84 -0.70 -12.94 -19.07
C ARG A 84 0.48 -13.65 -18.41
N ASN A 85 1.49 -12.92 -17.94
CA ASN A 85 2.64 -13.48 -17.25
C ASN A 85 2.25 -13.99 -15.85
N TYR A 86 3.05 -14.91 -15.34
CA TYR A 86 2.99 -15.37 -13.95
C TYR A 86 4.00 -14.62 -13.08
N PRO A 87 3.82 -14.60 -11.74
CA PRO A 87 4.73 -13.88 -10.84
C PRO A 87 6.21 -14.26 -10.98
N ASP A 88 6.53 -15.51 -11.23
CA ASP A 88 7.89 -16.04 -11.42
C ASP A 88 8.58 -15.51 -12.68
N GLN A 89 7.82 -14.96 -13.62
CA GLN A 89 8.31 -14.34 -14.87
C GLN A 89 8.55 -12.84 -14.73
N LEU A 90 8.42 -12.28 -13.54
CA LEU A 90 8.50 -10.85 -13.25
C LEU A 90 9.71 -10.52 -12.37
N SER A 91 10.31 -9.34 -12.59
CA SER A 91 11.26 -8.76 -11.64
C SER A 91 10.57 -8.40 -10.32
N GLY A 92 11.35 -8.18 -9.24
CA GLY A 92 10.81 -7.75 -7.95
C GLY A 92 9.99 -6.47 -8.05
N GLY A 93 10.48 -5.45 -8.76
CA GLY A 93 9.75 -4.20 -8.99
C GLY A 93 8.45 -4.39 -9.77
N GLU A 94 8.42 -5.32 -10.74
CA GLU A 94 7.20 -5.66 -11.46
C GLU A 94 6.20 -6.40 -10.58
N GLN A 95 6.67 -7.32 -9.72
CA GLN A 95 5.80 -7.99 -8.74
C GLN A 95 5.18 -6.99 -7.77
N GLN A 96 5.95 -5.99 -7.32
CA GLN A 96 5.46 -4.92 -6.48
C GLN A 96 4.40 -4.06 -7.18
N ARG A 97 4.60 -3.74 -8.46
CA ARG A 97 3.59 -3.03 -9.27
C ARG A 97 2.31 -3.85 -9.44
N VAL A 98 2.38 -5.18 -9.53
CA VAL A 98 1.19 -6.06 -9.51
C VAL A 98 0.48 -5.99 -8.16
N ALA A 99 1.23 -6.01 -7.04
CA ALA A 99 0.67 -5.87 -5.70
C ALA A 99 -0.03 -4.51 -5.52
N LEU A 100 0.57 -3.42 -6.01
CA LEU A 100 -0.05 -2.10 -6.07
C LEU A 100 -1.33 -2.09 -6.91
N ALA A 101 -1.30 -2.65 -8.12
CA ALA A 101 -2.48 -2.75 -8.98
C ALA A 101 -3.61 -3.50 -8.29
N ARG A 102 -3.31 -4.62 -7.62
CA ARG A 102 -4.28 -5.40 -6.85
C ARG A 102 -4.87 -4.61 -5.68
N ALA A 103 -4.07 -3.81 -5.00
CA ALA A 103 -4.52 -2.97 -3.89
C ALA A 103 -5.43 -1.82 -4.37
N LEU A 104 -5.15 -1.26 -5.56
CA LEU A 104 -5.84 -0.10 -6.12
C LEU A 104 -7.13 -0.41 -6.88
N VAL A 105 -7.28 -1.64 -7.39
CA VAL A 105 -8.37 -1.99 -8.33
C VAL A 105 -9.78 -1.77 -7.77
N ASN A 106 -9.93 -1.75 -6.43
CA ASN A 106 -11.18 -1.43 -5.73
C ASN A 106 -11.37 0.07 -5.45
N ASN A 107 -10.47 0.96 -5.90
CA ASN A 107 -10.45 2.40 -5.59
C ASN A 107 -10.54 2.66 -4.08
N PRO A 108 -9.60 2.17 -3.27
CA PRO A 108 -9.65 2.34 -1.83
C PRO A 108 -9.39 3.82 -1.45
N PRO A 109 -10.13 4.39 -0.47
CA PRO A 109 -9.84 5.73 0.02
C PRO A 109 -8.54 5.81 0.85
N LEU A 110 -8.03 4.65 1.29
CA LEU A 110 -6.77 4.53 2.04
C LEU A 110 -5.96 3.35 1.53
N LEU A 111 -4.72 3.62 1.14
CA LEU A 111 -3.69 2.66 0.78
C LEU A 111 -2.63 2.63 1.88
N ILE A 112 -2.32 1.45 2.39
CA ILE A 112 -1.24 1.20 3.35
C ILE A 112 -0.16 0.41 2.62
N ALA A 113 1.04 0.94 2.54
CA ALA A 113 2.21 0.30 1.94
C ALA A 113 3.24 0.04 3.04
N ASP A 114 3.45 -1.23 3.34
CA ASP A 114 4.36 -1.70 4.38
C ASP A 114 5.66 -2.15 3.72
N GLU A 115 6.74 -1.38 3.92
CA GLU A 115 8.06 -1.55 3.29
C GLU A 115 7.97 -1.83 1.78
N PRO A 116 7.32 -0.96 0.98
CA PRO A 116 7.00 -1.27 -0.42
C PRO A 116 8.24 -1.34 -1.32
N THR A 117 9.41 -0.99 -0.81
CA THR A 117 10.69 -0.93 -1.50
C THR A 117 11.72 -1.92 -0.97
N GLY A 118 11.46 -2.57 0.16
CA GLY A 118 12.43 -3.37 0.91
C GLY A 118 13.04 -4.59 0.19
N ASN A 119 12.47 -5.00 -0.96
CA ASN A 119 12.97 -6.14 -1.77
C ASN A 119 13.24 -5.71 -3.23
N ILE A 120 13.54 -4.44 -3.47
CA ILE A 120 13.66 -3.85 -4.80
C ILE A 120 14.96 -3.04 -4.89
N ASP A 121 15.53 -2.95 -6.10
CA ASP A 121 16.68 -2.09 -6.38
C ASP A 121 16.38 -0.62 -6.06
N PRO A 122 17.38 0.15 -5.58
CA PRO A 122 17.20 1.56 -5.23
C PRO A 122 16.60 2.43 -6.34
N GLU A 123 17.00 2.21 -7.60
CA GLU A 123 16.45 2.96 -8.74
C GLU A 123 14.94 2.70 -8.91
N LEU A 124 14.53 1.42 -8.81
CA LEU A 124 13.13 1.03 -8.91
C LEU A 124 12.33 1.45 -7.67
N SER A 125 12.97 1.60 -6.52
CA SER A 125 12.35 2.08 -5.29
C SER A 125 11.77 3.48 -5.46
N PHE A 126 12.52 4.39 -6.12
CA PHE A 126 12.03 5.73 -6.44
C PHE A 126 10.79 5.70 -7.34
N GLU A 127 10.78 4.84 -8.35
CA GLU A 127 9.62 4.72 -9.25
C GLU A 127 8.37 4.24 -8.51
N ILE A 128 8.53 3.34 -7.53
CA ILE A 128 7.42 2.86 -6.70
C ILE A 128 6.88 3.99 -5.81
N VAL A 129 7.75 4.78 -5.17
CA VAL A 129 7.31 5.88 -4.32
C VAL A 129 6.72 7.01 -5.15
N GLU A 130 7.23 7.29 -6.33
CA GLU A 130 6.64 8.25 -7.26
C GLU A 130 5.24 7.81 -7.69
N LEU A 131 5.04 6.53 -8.00
CA LEU A 131 3.72 5.97 -8.27
C LEU A 131 2.77 6.12 -7.08
N LEU A 132 3.22 5.89 -5.84
CA LEU A 132 2.44 6.13 -4.63
C LEU A 132 2.05 7.61 -4.48
N ASN A 133 2.95 8.52 -4.85
CA ASN A 133 2.70 9.95 -4.84
C ASN A 133 1.62 10.35 -5.87
N GLU A 134 1.67 9.80 -7.08
CA GLU A 134 0.64 10.00 -8.10
C GLU A 134 -0.74 9.47 -7.63
N ILE A 135 -0.76 8.29 -7.01
CA ILE A 135 -1.97 7.72 -6.40
C ILE A 135 -2.55 8.67 -5.35
N ASN A 136 -1.69 9.28 -4.52
CA ASN A 136 -2.12 10.26 -3.53
C ASN A 136 -2.69 11.52 -4.19
N ARG A 137 -2.06 12.05 -5.25
CA ARG A 137 -2.57 13.20 -6.03
C ARG A 137 -3.94 12.92 -6.63
N CYS A 138 -4.23 11.67 -6.98
CA CYS A 138 -5.54 11.23 -7.46
C CYS A 138 -6.60 11.09 -6.34
N GLY A 139 -6.28 11.44 -5.09
CA GLY A 139 -7.23 11.52 -3.97
C GLY A 139 -7.25 10.32 -3.03
N THR A 140 -6.42 9.29 -3.24
CA THR A 140 -6.23 8.20 -2.27
C THR A 140 -5.31 8.66 -1.14
N THR A 141 -5.70 8.52 0.10
CA THR A 141 -4.77 8.69 1.23
C THR A 141 -3.75 7.56 1.21
N VAL A 142 -2.45 7.89 1.22
CA VAL A 142 -1.37 6.91 1.25
C VAL A 142 -0.66 6.98 2.60
N VAL A 143 -0.51 5.85 3.25
CA VAL A 143 0.34 5.67 4.43
C VAL A 143 1.44 4.68 4.05
N MET A 144 2.68 5.15 3.99
CA MET A 144 3.85 4.31 3.73
C MET A 144 4.61 4.10 5.05
N VAL A 145 4.94 2.87 5.35
CA VAL A 145 5.86 2.51 6.43
C VAL A 145 7.19 2.16 5.78
N THR A 146 8.26 2.80 6.20
CA THR A 146 9.61 2.54 5.70
C THR A 146 10.65 2.96 6.72
N HIS A 147 11.84 2.37 6.63
CA HIS A 147 13.04 2.77 7.34
C HIS A 147 14.07 3.45 6.41
N GLU A 148 13.73 3.65 5.13
CA GLU A 148 14.61 4.26 4.13
C GLU A 148 14.54 5.79 4.18
N HIS A 149 15.42 6.42 4.95
CA HIS A 149 15.46 7.88 5.14
C HIS A 149 15.65 8.66 3.84
N GLU A 150 16.43 8.14 2.90
CA GLU A 150 16.66 8.80 1.61
C GLU A 150 15.37 8.94 0.80
N LEU A 151 14.52 7.92 0.80
CA LEU A 151 13.21 7.99 0.14
C LEU A 151 12.30 9.01 0.82
N VAL A 152 12.27 9.01 2.18
CA VAL A 152 11.45 9.94 2.95
C VAL A 152 11.86 11.38 2.64
N SER A 153 13.17 11.67 2.58
CA SER A 153 13.70 13.02 2.35
C SER A 153 13.36 13.60 0.97
N ARG A 154 13.26 12.77 -0.06
CA ARG A 154 12.95 13.24 -1.43
C ARG A 154 11.51 13.67 -1.65
N PHE A 155 10.56 13.14 -0.88
CA PHE A 155 9.13 13.31 -1.20
C PHE A 155 8.41 14.37 -0.39
N ASN A 156 9.08 15.08 0.51
CA ASN A 156 8.56 16.19 1.32
C ASN A 156 7.09 15.99 1.73
N ARG A 157 6.83 14.95 2.52
CA ARG A 157 5.52 14.60 3.05
C ARG A 157 5.55 14.64 4.58
N ARG A 158 4.37 14.65 5.21
CA ARG A 158 4.26 14.49 6.65
C ARG A 158 4.88 13.17 7.07
N VAL A 159 5.76 13.23 8.05
CA VAL A 159 6.45 12.06 8.62
C VAL A 159 6.03 11.89 10.07
N ILE A 160 5.70 10.68 10.45
CA ILE A 160 5.45 10.28 11.84
C ILE A 160 6.56 9.33 12.23
N THR A 161 7.44 9.78 13.13
CA THR A 161 8.57 9.00 13.62
C THR A 161 8.16 8.20 14.84
N ILE A 162 8.42 6.89 14.81
CA ILE A 162 8.11 5.97 15.91
C ILE A 162 9.42 5.35 16.40
N ASN A 163 9.71 5.51 17.70
CA ASN A 163 10.85 4.89 18.36
C ASN A 163 10.40 4.15 19.62
N HIS A 164 10.81 2.87 19.77
CA HIS A 164 10.40 1.99 20.87
C HIS A 164 8.90 2.02 21.18
N GLY A 165 8.05 2.06 20.12
CA GLY A 165 6.60 2.08 20.21
C GLY A 165 5.97 3.41 20.62
N ASN A 166 6.75 4.49 20.73
CA ASN A 166 6.28 5.84 21.01
C ASN A 166 6.41 6.72 19.77
N VAL A 167 5.44 7.60 19.55
CA VAL A 167 5.57 8.67 18.57
C VAL A 167 6.52 9.72 19.15
N VAL A 168 7.67 9.89 18.50
CA VAL A 168 8.71 10.86 18.90
C VAL A 168 8.76 12.08 17.99
N GLY A 169 8.15 11.99 16.79
CA GLY A 169 8.06 13.09 15.84
C GLY A 169 6.79 13.01 14.99
N ASP A 170 6.24 14.17 14.64
CA ASP A 170 5.09 14.33 13.75
C ASP A 170 5.19 15.69 13.05
N GLY A 171 5.75 15.74 11.84
CA GLY A 171 6.04 16.99 11.15
C GLY A 171 6.42 16.84 9.70
N GLY A 172 7.08 17.86 9.15
CA GLY A 172 7.69 17.86 7.84
C GLY A 172 9.08 17.22 7.85
N ILE A 173 9.72 17.26 6.68
CA ILE A 173 11.06 16.70 6.52
C ILE A 173 12.12 17.53 7.27
N ASP A 174 11.92 18.83 7.35
CA ASP A 174 12.84 19.75 8.03
C ASP A 174 12.94 19.44 9.54
N ASP A 175 11.89 18.81 10.09
CA ASP A 175 11.86 18.37 11.48
C ASP A 175 12.64 17.05 11.70
N LEU A 176 13.00 16.31 10.64
CA LEU A 176 13.73 15.04 10.74
C LEU A 176 15.19 15.21 11.19
N ASP A 177 15.82 16.32 10.86
CA ASP A 177 17.21 16.58 11.25
C ASP A 177 17.35 16.76 12.78
N GLU A 178 16.33 17.29 13.45
CA GLU A 178 16.28 17.34 14.92
C GLU A 178 16.14 15.94 15.57
N TRP A 179 15.71 14.93 14.79
CA TRP A 179 15.48 13.56 15.28
C TRP A 179 16.63 12.60 14.99
N ARG A 180 17.64 13.01 14.19
CA ARG A 180 18.83 12.19 13.89
C ARG A 180 19.58 11.77 15.15
N ASP A 181 19.69 12.66 16.11
CA ASP A 181 20.42 12.41 17.37
C ASP A 181 19.79 11.28 18.22
N PHE A 182 18.52 10.90 17.94
CA PHE A 182 17.84 9.79 18.62
C PHE A 182 18.09 8.42 17.98
N TYR A 183 18.72 8.35 16.80
CA TYR A 183 18.97 7.10 16.07
C TYR A 183 20.42 6.63 16.13
N GLU A 184 21.35 7.50 16.50
CA GLU A 184 22.79 7.21 16.57
C GLU A 184 23.28 6.84 17.99
N GLY A 185 22.36 6.65 18.93
CA GLY A 185 22.66 6.32 20.34
C GLY A 185 22.42 4.84 20.69
#